data_00ab0a7aa74455809c7c4eb5d6ccb3b8
#
_entry.id   00ab0a7aa74455809c7c4eb5d6ccb3b8
#
_cell.length_a   1.000
_cell.length_b   1.000
_cell.length_c   1.000
_cell.angle_alpha   90.00
_cell.angle_beta   90.00
_cell.angle_gamma   90.00
#
_symmetry.space_group_name_H-M   'P 1'
#
loop_
_entity.id
_entity.type
_entity.pdbx_description
1 polymer ?
#
loop_
_entity_poly.entity_id
_entity_poly.type
_entity_poly.pdbx_seq_one_letter_code
_entity_poly.pdbx_strand_id
1 'polypeptide(L)'
;MAETFHTPRYYIGSRIKVQYAEVTGQWNVSGKSVDSYQNPLVTSTYGTQRANAYRLLEDALNLRDTKIYDTVQDAEGEHRELNRKETMLAQQKQELIREEFKSWIFRDMHRRDALCQIYNERFNSIRPREYDGSHIQFEGMNPEITLMSHQKNAVAHILYGNNTLLAHCVGAGKTFQMIAAGMEAKRLGLSQKNLYVVPNHLTEQWGSDFLRLYPGANILVATKKDFEPANRKRFCSRIATGDYDAVIIGHTQFERIPLSRERQIAMLEQQIEDITFSIEEAGREAGQNYSVKQMEKTKKSLQAKLQRLNDQTRKDDVVTFEQLGIDRLFVDESHNFKNLFLYTKMRNVAGISQTDAQKSSDMFMKCRYMDELTGGRGIVFATGTPVSNSMTCLLYTSPSPRDRG
;
A
#
# COMPACT_ATOMS: atom_id res chain seq x y z
N MET A 1 6.02 2.01 -31.57
CA MET A 1 6.64 3.30 -31.21
C MET A 1 8.12 3.38 -31.59
N ALA A 2 8.94 2.40 -31.26
CA ALA A 2 10.31 2.41 -31.80
C ALA A 2 10.34 2.52 -33.33
N GLU A 3 9.40 1.86 -34.02
CA GLU A 3 9.20 1.97 -35.47
C GLU A 3 8.74 3.36 -35.92
N THR A 4 8.04 4.14 -35.09
CA THR A 4 7.62 5.51 -35.41
C THR A 4 8.78 6.50 -35.47
N PHE A 5 9.87 6.20 -34.73
CA PHE A 5 11.08 7.01 -34.71
C PHE A 5 12.06 6.67 -35.82
N HIS A 6 11.83 5.55 -36.53
CA HIS A 6 12.72 5.13 -37.63
C HIS A 6 12.25 5.72 -38.96
N THR A 7 13.12 6.49 -39.59
CA THR A 7 13.07 6.65 -41.04
C THR A 7 13.42 5.32 -41.67
N PRO A 8 12.77 4.92 -42.80
CA PRO A 8 12.95 3.58 -43.40
C PRO A 8 14.30 3.42 -44.10
N ARG A 9 15.41 3.67 -43.39
CA ARG A 9 16.74 3.41 -43.87
C ARG A 9 17.46 2.43 -42.96
N TYR A 10 17.47 1.17 -43.42
CA TYR A 10 18.44 0.12 -43.10
C TYR A 10 18.76 -0.22 -41.61
N TYR A 11 18.33 -1.38 -41.13
CA TYR A 11 18.90 -2.16 -39.99
C TYR A 11 18.94 -1.57 -38.58
N ILE A 12 18.21 -0.52 -38.26
CA ILE A 12 18.28 0.12 -36.95
C ILE A 12 17.37 -0.57 -35.91
N GLY A 13 16.30 -1.21 -36.35
CA GLY A 13 15.37 -1.91 -35.46
C GLY A 13 16.00 -3.01 -34.60
N SER A 14 17.13 -3.59 -35.06
CA SER A 14 17.88 -4.60 -34.28
C SER A 14 18.81 -4.02 -33.20
N ARG A 15 19.10 -2.72 -33.24
CA ARG A 15 20.02 -2.06 -32.31
C ARG A 15 19.32 -1.43 -31.12
N ILE A 16 18.03 -1.11 -31.23
CA ILE A 16 17.24 -0.56 -30.13
C ILE A 16 16.34 -1.68 -29.60
N LYS A 17 16.55 -2.05 -28.34
CA LYS A 17 15.75 -3.07 -27.68
C LYS A 17 14.97 -2.44 -26.54
N VAL A 18 13.69 -2.76 -26.48
CA VAL A 18 12.79 -2.38 -25.38
C VAL A 18 12.47 -3.67 -24.63
N GLN A 19 12.84 -3.72 -23.37
CA GLN A 19 12.68 -4.90 -22.50
C GLN A 19 11.93 -4.51 -21.25
N TYR A 20 11.03 -5.38 -20.82
CA TYR A 20 10.33 -5.28 -19.55
C TYR A 20 10.88 -6.30 -18.57
N ALA A 21 11.27 -5.86 -17.40
CA ALA A 21 11.74 -6.72 -16.32
C ALA A 21 10.58 -6.94 -15.34
N GLU A 22 10.00 -8.14 -15.31
CA GLU A 22 8.84 -8.47 -14.46
C GLU A 22 9.11 -8.28 -12.97
N VAL A 23 10.28 -8.76 -12.52
CA VAL A 23 10.68 -8.68 -11.09
C VAL A 23 10.72 -7.25 -10.59
N THR A 24 11.05 -6.31 -11.45
CA THR A 24 11.29 -4.92 -11.06
C THR A 24 10.24 -3.97 -11.58
N GLY A 25 9.35 -4.44 -12.45
CA GLY A 25 8.33 -3.63 -13.09
C GLY A 25 8.91 -2.50 -13.96
N GLN A 26 10.16 -2.64 -14.44
CA GLN A 26 10.82 -1.59 -15.22
C GLN A 26 10.96 -1.92 -16.68
N TRP A 27 10.79 -0.88 -17.48
CA TRP A 27 11.16 -0.87 -18.89
C TRP A 27 12.58 -0.38 -19.06
N ASN A 28 13.36 -1.06 -19.85
CA ASN A 28 14.70 -0.65 -20.26
C ASN A 28 14.76 -0.49 -21.77
N VAL A 29 15.25 0.66 -22.21
CA VAL A 29 15.51 0.94 -23.62
C VAL A 29 17.01 0.97 -23.82
N SER A 30 17.56 -0.02 -24.51
CA SER A 30 18.98 -0.07 -24.86
C SER A 30 19.24 0.50 -26.26
N GLY A 31 20.47 0.91 -26.54
CA GLY A 31 20.86 1.49 -27.83
C GLY A 31 20.44 2.96 -28.02
N LYS A 32 20.21 3.72 -26.96
CA LYS A 32 19.72 5.11 -26.99
C LYS A 32 20.60 6.10 -27.77
N SER A 33 21.88 5.80 -27.93
CA SER A 33 22.84 6.63 -28.69
C SER A 33 22.81 6.38 -30.19
N VAL A 34 22.12 5.32 -30.63
CA VAL A 34 21.97 5.01 -32.04
C VAL A 34 21.07 6.06 -32.69
N ASP A 35 21.48 6.64 -33.80
CA ASP A 35 20.77 7.70 -34.54
C ASP A 35 20.56 9.04 -33.83
N SER A 36 21.18 9.25 -32.70
CA SER A 36 20.96 10.48 -31.92
C SER A 36 21.42 11.78 -32.62
N TYR A 37 22.25 11.69 -33.67
CA TYR A 37 22.79 12.85 -34.38
C TYR A 37 22.23 13.08 -35.80
N GLN A 38 21.54 12.10 -36.37
CA GLN A 38 21.11 12.17 -37.79
C GLN A 38 19.60 12.08 -37.99
N ASN A 39 18.84 11.78 -36.94
CA ASN A 39 17.38 11.63 -37.05
C ASN A 39 16.63 12.78 -36.34
N PRO A 40 16.04 13.71 -37.10
CA PRO A 40 15.28 14.83 -36.54
C PRO A 40 14.08 14.38 -35.66
N LEU A 41 13.52 13.20 -35.92
CA LEU A 41 12.43 12.67 -35.10
C LEU A 41 12.92 12.36 -33.68
N VAL A 42 14.16 11.86 -33.56
CA VAL A 42 14.74 11.48 -32.26
C VAL A 42 15.27 12.69 -31.48
N THR A 43 15.77 13.71 -32.17
CA THR A 43 16.49 14.83 -31.53
C THR A 43 15.68 16.10 -31.41
N SER A 44 14.64 16.28 -32.23
CA SER A 44 13.87 17.53 -32.34
C SER A 44 12.37 17.31 -32.20
N THR A 45 11.77 16.39 -32.95
CA THR A 45 10.32 16.20 -32.92
C THR A 45 9.86 15.58 -31.58
N TYR A 46 10.41 14.43 -31.22
CA TYR A 46 10.07 13.68 -30.00
C TYR A 46 11.16 13.73 -28.95
N GLY A 47 12.23 14.46 -29.17
CA GLY A 47 13.33 14.64 -28.23
C GLY A 47 13.81 16.07 -28.15
N THR A 48 14.84 16.28 -27.33
CA THR A 48 15.59 17.51 -27.21
C THR A 48 17.08 17.20 -27.42
N GLN A 49 17.92 18.24 -27.56
CA GLN A 49 19.37 18.06 -27.67
C GLN A 49 19.97 17.40 -26.40
N ARG A 50 19.35 17.58 -25.24
CA ARG A 50 19.82 17.04 -23.94
C ARG A 50 19.14 15.75 -23.51
N ALA A 51 17.98 15.44 -24.08
CA ALA A 51 17.25 14.20 -23.85
C ALA A 51 16.60 13.74 -25.16
N ASN A 52 17.17 12.74 -25.79
CA ASN A 52 16.63 12.19 -27.03
C ASN A 52 15.33 11.42 -26.80
N ALA A 53 14.57 11.16 -27.87
CA ALA A 53 13.26 10.48 -27.82
C ALA A 53 13.31 9.13 -27.09
N TYR A 54 14.39 8.35 -27.23
CA TYR A 54 14.52 7.04 -26.59
C TYR A 54 14.64 7.13 -25.07
N ARG A 55 15.34 8.16 -24.56
CA ARG A 55 15.39 8.45 -23.13
C ARG A 55 14.04 8.89 -22.61
N LEU A 56 13.36 9.79 -23.33
CA LEU A 56 12.02 10.26 -22.95
C LEU A 56 11.00 9.14 -23.00
N LEU A 57 11.12 8.22 -23.98
CA LEU A 57 10.28 7.03 -24.06
C LEU A 57 10.49 6.10 -22.85
N GLU A 58 11.73 5.85 -22.46
CA GLU A 58 12.02 5.04 -21.27
C GLU A 58 11.46 5.67 -20.00
N ASP A 59 11.65 6.97 -19.84
CA ASP A 59 11.09 7.69 -18.69
C ASP A 59 9.55 7.66 -18.71
N ALA A 60 8.91 7.78 -19.89
CA ALA A 60 7.46 7.67 -20.04
C ALA A 60 6.93 6.27 -19.72
N LEU A 61 7.59 5.21 -20.20
CA LEU A 61 7.24 3.82 -19.91
C LEU A 61 7.38 3.48 -18.42
N ASN A 62 8.33 4.13 -17.73
CA ASN A 62 8.54 3.98 -16.31
C ASN A 62 7.76 4.99 -15.45
N LEU A 63 6.83 5.72 -16.05
CA LEU A 63 6.01 6.74 -15.38
C LEU A 63 6.85 7.79 -14.63
N ARG A 64 7.99 8.18 -15.21
CA ARG A 64 8.89 9.20 -14.64
C ARG A 64 8.79 10.49 -15.42
N ASP A 65 8.80 11.60 -14.72
CA ASP A 65 8.97 12.90 -15.35
C ASP A 65 10.47 13.18 -15.56
N THR A 66 10.83 13.43 -16.80
CA THR A 66 12.23 13.72 -17.14
C THR A 66 12.66 15.05 -16.50
N LYS A 67 13.82 15.03 -15.83
CA LYS A 67 14.48 16.20 -15.26
C LYS A 67 15.87 16.37 -15.86
N ILE A 68 16.18 17.61 -16.25
CA ILE A 68 17.47 18.00 -16.84
C ILE A 68 18.22 18.86 -15.82
N TYR A 69 19.47 18.51 -15.55
CA TYR A 69 20.32 19.20 -14.60
C TYR A 69 21.54 19.75 -15.31
N ASP A 70 21.93 20.98 -14.96
CA ASP A 70 23.20 21.57 -15.31
C ASP A 70 24.20 21.30 -14.21
N THR A 71 25.45 21.12 -14.60
CA THR A 71 26.56 21.06 -13.65
C THR A 71 27.11 22.48 -13.52
N VAL A 72 27.00 23.05 -12.34
CA VAL A 72 27.49 24.40 -12.01
C VAL A 72 28.72 24.23 -11.11
N GLN A 73 29.79 24.98 -11.43
CA GLN A 73 31.00 24.98 -10.65
C GLN A 73 31.09 26.33 -9.94
N ASP A 74 31.05 26.35 -8.63
CA ASP A 74 31.18 27.53 -7.79
C ASP A 74 32.34 27.39 -6.78
N ALA A 75 32.46 28.35 -5.86
CA ALA A 75 33.54 28.41 -4.88
C ALA A 75 33.48 27.25 -3.86
N GLU A 76 32.35 26.55 -3.75
CA GLU A 76 32.13 25.40 -2.83
C GLU A 76 32.32 24.05 -3.53
N GLY A 77 32.47 24.02 -4.87
CA GLY A 77 32.68 22.81 -5.67
C GLY A 77 31.72 22.63 -6.82
N GLU A 78 31.67 21.41 -7.37
CA GLU A 78 30.80 21.04 -8.47
C GLU A 78 29.44 20.57 -7.93
N HIS A 79 28.34 21.24 -8.27
CA HIS A 79 26.99 20.83 -7.89
C HIS A 79 26.02 20.81 -9.08
N ARG A 80 24.93 20.07 -8.94
CA ARG A 80 23.90 19.94 -9.99
C ARG A 80 22.69 20.81 -9.69
N GLU A 81 22.40 21.74 -10.61
CA GLU A 81 21.22 22.60 -10.54
C GLU A 81 20.17 22.18 -11.59
N LEU A 82 18.89 22.25 -11.22
CA LEU A 82 17.79 21.90 -12.10
C LEU A 82 17.59 22.97 -13.18
N ASN A 83 17.84 22.62 -14.44
CA ASN A 83 17.51 23.47 -15.57
C ASN A 83 16.00 23.42 -15.86
N ARG A 84 15.25 24.40 -15.35
CA ARG A 84 13.79 24.45 -15.48
C ARG A 84 13.32 24.54 -16.93
N LYS A 85 14.00 25.29 -17.78
CA LYS A 85 13.66 25.53 -19.20
C LYS A 85 13.80 24.21 -19.99
N GLU A 86 14.94 23.55 -19.88
CA GLU A 86 15.22 22.30 -20.57
C GLU A 86 14.35 21.15 -20.02
N THR A 87 14.07 21.14 -18.71
CA THR A 87 13.17 20.19 -18.08
C THR A 87 11.75 20.32 -18.62
N MET A 88 11.22 21.55 -18.71
CA MET A 88 9.87 21.80 -19.25
C MET A 88 9.77 21.40 -20.72
N LEU A 89 10.79 21.70 -21.54
CA LEU A 89 10.84 21.28 -22.94
C LEU A 89 10.87 19.76 -23.08
N ALA A 90 11.64 19.07 -22.26
CA ALA A 90 11.71 17.60 -22.25
C ALA A 90 10.37 16.98 -21.84
N GLN A 91 9.68 17.53 -20.84
CA GLN A 91 8.37 17.07 -20.41
C GLN A 91 7.28 17.30 -21.47
N GLN A 92 7.31 18.43 -22.20
CA GLN A 92 6.42 18.65 -23.34
C GLN A 92 6.62 17.59 -24.44
N LYS A 93 7.88 17.25 -24.75
CA LYS A 93 8.19 16.19 -25.72
C LYS A 93 7.75 14.80 -25.20
N GLN A 94 7.90 14.56 -23.92
CA GLN A 94 7.43 13.33 -23.29
C GLN A 94 5.91 13.18 -23.38
N GLU A 95 5.16 14.26 -23.18
CA GLU A 95 3.71 14.25 -23.34
C GLU A 95 3.29 14.03 -24.80
N LEU A 96 4.01 14.64 -25.76
CA LEU A 96 3.77 14.35 -27.17
C LEU A 96 3.96 12.87 -27.53
N ILE A 97 4.95 12.21 -26.95
CA ILE A 97 5.14 10.75 -27.10
C ILE A 97 3.94 9.97 -26.56
N ARG A 98 3.42 10.35 -25.40
CA ARG A 98 2.25 9.72 -24.77
C ARG A 98 1.00 9.86 -25.65
N GLU A 99 0.73 11.06 -26.15
CA GLU A 99 -0.41 11.32 -27.02
C GLU A 99 -0.31 10.59 -28.36
N GLU A 100 0.87 10.55 -28.98
CA GLU A 100 1.07 9.79 -30.22
C GLU A 100 0.90 8.27 -29.98
N PHE A 101 1.29 7.76 -28.81
CA PHE A 101 1.07 6.36 -28.45
C PHE A 101 -0.42 6.06 -28.29
N LYS A 102 -1.19 6.91 -27.62
CA LYS A 102 -2.63 6.75 -27.50
C LYS A 102 -3.29 6.72 -28.90
N SER A 103 -2.95 7.69 -29.73
CA SER A 103 -3.44 7.75 -31.11
C SER A 103 -3.09 6.50 -31.91
N TRP A 104 -1.86 6.02 -31.79
CA TRP A 104 -1.38 4.82 -32.48
C TRP A 104 -2.15 3.56 -32.06
N ILE A 105 -2.48 3.42 -30.77
CA ILE A 105 -3.28 2.29 -30.27
C ILE A 105 -4.63 2.23 -30.98
N PHE A 106 -5.32 3.35 -31.09
CA PHE A 106 -6.70 3.40 -31.59
C PHE A 106 -6.83 3.47 -33.14
N ARG A 107 -5.76 3.80 -33.86
CA ARG A 107 -5.77 3.84 -35.34
C ARG A 107 -5.99 2.47 -35.99
N ASP A 108 -5.53 1.41 -35.38
CA ASP A 108 -5.64 0.04 -35.88
C ASP A 108 -6.70 -0.72 -35.10
N MET A 109 -7.73 -1.19 -35.82
CA MET A 109 -8.88 -1.86 -35.20
C MET A 109 -8.49 -3.19 -34.57
N HIS A 110 -7.63 -3.98 -35.20
CA HIS A 110 -7.18 -5.27 -34.64
C HIS A 110 -6.38 -5.09 -33.34
N ARG A 111 -5.50 -4.11 -33.32
CA ARG A 111 -4.70 -3.78 -32.11
C ARG A 111 -5.59 -3.30 -30.98
N ARG A 112 -6.52 -2.40 -31.28
CA ARG A 112 -7.50 -1.90 -30.31
C ARG A 112 -8.32 -3.04 -29.72
N ASP A 113 -8.88 -3.90 -30.58
CA ASP A 113 -9.75 -4.98 -30.16
C ASP A 113 -8.99 -6.04 -29.35
N ALA A 114 -7.75 -6.39 -29.75
CA ALA A 114 -6.90 -7.28 -29.00
C ALA A 114 -6.55 -6.71 -27.59
N LEU A 115 -6.23 -5.42 -27.50
CA LEU A 115 -5.96 -4.78 -26.21
C LEU A 115 -7.21 -4.66 -25.34
N CYS A 116 -8.37 -4.36 -25.95
CA CYS A 116 -9.66 -4.35 -25.24
C CYS A 116 -10.00 -5.75 -24.71
N GLN A 117 -9.76 -6.80 -25.48
CA GLN A 117 -9.99 -8.17 -25.03
C GLN A 117 -9.08 -8.51 -23.83
N ILE A 118 -7.78 -8.26 -23.93
CA ILE A 118 -6.82 -8.48 -22.83
C ILE A 118 -7.22 -7.68 -21.58
N TYR A 119 -7.63 -6.43 -21.74
CA TYR A 119 -8.09 -5.59 -20.65
C TYR A 119 -9.36 -6.16 -19.99
N ASN A 120 -10.34 -6.55 -20.81
CA ASN A 120 -11.59 -7.12 -20.31
C ASN A 120 -11.38 -8.45 -19.59
N GLU A 121 -10.51 -9.32 -20.13
CA GLU A 121 -10.18 -10.60 -19.50
C GLU A 121 -9.47 -10.41 -18.15
N ARG A 122 -8.56 -9.43 -18.05
CA ARG A 122 -7.76 -9.21 -16.83
C ARG A 122 -8.45 -8.35 -15.77
N PHE A 123 -9.25 -7.38 -16.17
CA PHE A 123 -9.77 -6.34 -15.26
C PHE A 123 -11.30 -6.29 -15.19
N ASN A 124 -12.02 -6.67 -16.26
CA ASN A 124 -13.47 -6.62 -16.30
C ASN A 124 -14.14 -8.01 -16.21
N SER A 125 -13.39 -9.10 -16.13
CA SER A 125 -13.90 -10.45 -15.98
C SER A 125 -14.39 -10.76 -14.57
N ILE A 126 -14.06 -9.91 -13.60
CA ILE A 126 -14.43 -10.08 -12.19
C ILE A 126 -15.69 -9.27 -11.90
N ARG A 127 -16.79 -9.97 -11.59
CA ARG A 127 -17.98 -9.33 -11.04
C ARG A 127 -17.79 -9.15 -9.53
N PRO A 128 -17.75 -7.91 -9.00
CA PRO A 128 -17.70 -7.69 -7.55
C PRO A 128 -18.87 -8.39 -6.88
N ARG A 129 -18.63 -9.05 -5.76
CA ARG A 129 -19.69 -9.64 -4.95
C ARG A 129 -20.48 -8.50 -4.30
N GLU A 130 -21.79 -8.51 -4.48
CA GLU A 130 -22.71 -7.61 -3.79
C GLU A 130 -23.13 -8.26 -2.47
N TYR A 131 -23.25 -7.45 -1.42
CA TYR A 131 -23.64 -7.89 -0.09
C TYR A 131 -24.96 -7.20 0.29
N ASP A 132 -25.96 -7.99 0.58
CA ASP A 132 -27.25 -7.50 1.10
C ASP A 132 -27.35 -7.79 2.60
N GLY A 133 -27.45 -6.75 3.40
CA GLY A 133 -27.60 -6.81 4.84
C GLY A 133 -29.03 -6.59 5.33
N SER A 134 -30.02 -6.57 4.43
CA SER A 134 -31.42 -6.30 4.78
C SER A 134 -32.01 -7.31 5.77
N HIS A 135 -31.53 -8.54 5.72
CA HIS A 135 -31.96 -9.66 6.58
C HIS A 135 -31.32 -9.65 7.98
N ILE A 136 -30.29 -8.82 8.21
CA ILE A 136 -29.58 -8.81 9.50
C ILE A 136 -30.45 -8.10 10.56
N GLN A 137 -30.68 -8.80 11.66
CA GLN A 137 -31.32 -8.25 12.85
C GLN A 137 -30.23 -7.98 13.89
N PHE A 138 -30.18 -6.74 14.37
CA PHE A 138 -29.16 -6.27 15.32
C PHE A 138 -29.69 -6.42 16.76
N GLU A 139 -29.51 -7.60 17.33
CA GLU A 139 -29.94 -7.88 18.70
C GLU A 139 -29.17 -7.04 19.72
N GLY A 140 -29.86 -6.51 20.71
CA GLY A 140 -29.29 -5.64 21.75
C GLY A 140 -28.93 -4.22 21.30
N MET A 141 -29.17 -3.88 20.04
CA MET A 141 -29.01 -2.53 19.54
C MET A 141 -30.16 -1.63 20.07
N ASN A 142 -29.86 -0.36 20.31
CA ASN A 142 -30.86 0.64 20.73
C ASN A 142 -32.00 0.71 19.70
N PRO A 143 -33.26 0.45 20.09
CA PRO A 143 -34.40 0.41 19.18
C PRO A 143 -34.74 1.77 18.55
N GLU A 144 -34.28 2.87 19.15
CA GLU A 144 -34.48 4.22 18.60
C GLU A 144 -33.54 4.51 17.41
N ILE A 145 -32.53 3.68 17.20
CA ILE A 145 -31.54 3.86 16.13
C ILE A 145 -31.79 2.84 15.04
N THR A 146 -31.96 3.30 13.81
CA THR A 146 -32.13 2.44 12.65
C THR A 146 -30.92 2.64 11.69
N LEU A 147 -30.24 1.56 11.36
CA LEU A 147 -29.16 1.59 10.37
C LEU A 147 -29.74 1.72 8.96
N MET A 148 -29.13 2.58 8.15
CA MET A 148 -29.48 2.75 6.74
C MET A 148 -29.08 1.51 5.92
N SER A 149 -29.68 1.30 4.75
CA SER A 149 -29.42 0.13 3.89
C SER A 149 -27.94 -0.03 3.55
N HIS A 150 -27.23 1.06 3.19
CA HIS A 150 -25.80 0.99 2.92
C HIS A 150 -24.96 0.60 4.14
N GLN A 151 -25.40 0.94 5.36
CA GLN A 151 -24.74 0.56 6.59
C GLN A 151 -24.94 -0.94 6.87
N LYS A 152 -26.15 -1.45 6.68
CA LYS A 152 -26.46 -2.88 6.79
C LYS A 152 -25.67 -3.71 5.77
N ASN A 153 -25.56 -3.21 4.54
CA ASN A 153 -24.78 -3.87 3.48
C ASN A 153 -23.28 -3.88 3.81
N ALA A 154 -22.76 -2.82 4.42
CA ALA A 154 -21.37 -2.78 4.91
C ALA A 154 -21.14 -3.80 6.03
N VAL A 155 -22.09 -3.94 6.97
CA VAL A 155 -22.06 -4.97 8.00
C VAL A 155 -22.06 -6.37 7.37
N ALA A 156 -22.94 -6.64 6.41
CA ALA A 156 -22.96 -7.91 5.67
C ALA A 156 -21.62 -8.19 4.97
N HIS A 157 -21.02 -7.17 4.38
CA HIS A 157 -19.70 -7.29 3.75
C HIS A 157 -18.63 -7.71 4.77
N ILE A 158 -18.62 -7.10 5.96
CA ILE A 158 -17.66 -7.44 7.03
C ILE A 158 -17.89 -8.86 7.57
N LEU A 159 -19.13 -9.31 7.68
CA LEU A 159 -19.46 -10.62 8.24
C LEU A 159 -19.22 -11.76 7.27
N TYR A 160 -19.53 -11.58 6.00
CA TYR A 160 -19.52 -12.63 4.97
C TYR A 160 -18.35 -12.53 3.99
N GLY A 161 -17.63 -11.41 4.01
CA GLY A 161 -16.44 -11.17 3.18
C GLY A 161 -15.14 -11.60 3.85
N ASN A 162 -14.06 -11.21 3.20
CA ASN A 162 -12.71 -11.27 3.76
C ASN A 162 -12.36 -9.93 4.45
N ASN A 163 -11.06 -9.67 4.65
CA ASN A 163 -10.61 -8.36 5.11
C ASN A 163 -11.29 -7.24 4.31
N THR A 164 -11.78 -6.24 5.01
CA THR A 164 -12.69 -5.25 4.42
C THR A 164 -12.13 -3.85 4.56
N LEU A 165 -12.22 -3.06 3.49
CA LEU A 165 -11.98 -1.62 3.52
C LEU A 165 -13.31 -0.87 3.34
N LEU A 166 -13.74 -0.14 4.37
CA LEU A 166 -14.87 0.78 4.32
C LEU A 166 -14.40 2.14 3.78
N ALA A 167 -14.37 2.27 2.47
CA ALA A 167 -13.99 3.51 1.78
C ALA A 167 -15.20 4.45 1.58
N HIS A 168 -15.97 4.65 2.65
CA HIS A 168 -17.16 5.49 2.62
C HIS A 168 -16.82 6.96 2.90
N CYS A 169 -17.55 7.87 2.29
CA CYS A 169 -17.39 9.31 2.52
C CYS A 169 -17.55 9.67 4.02
N VAL A 170 -17.07 10.84 4.37
CA VAL A 170 -17.26 11.40 5.72
C VAL A 170 -18.77 11.58 5.97
N GLY A 171 -19.23 11.21 7.16
CA GLY A 171 -20.65 11.28 7.50
C GLY A 171 -21.49 10.05 7.12
N ALA A 172 -20.97 9.05 6.41
CA ALA A 172 -21.70 7.81 6.07
C ALA A 172 -21.94 6.87 7.27
N GLY A 173 -21.51 7.24 8.47
CA GLY A 173 -21.72 6.45 9.70
C GLY A 173 -20.80 5.22 9.80
N LYS A 174 -19.56 5.31 9.34
CA LYS A 174 -18.57 4.22 9.44
C LYS A 174 -18.39 3.67 10.84
N THR A 175 -18.43 4.54 11.86
CA THR A 175 -18.37 4.15 13.28
C THR A 175 -19.47 3.16 13.63
N PHE A 176 -20.72 3.47 13.28
CA PHE A 176 -21.85 2.57 13.54
C PHE A 176 -21.78 1.27 12.76
N GLN A 177 -21.26 1.32 11.51
CA GLN A 177 -21.03 0.11 10.70
C GLN A 177 -20.03 -0.83 11.39
N MET A 178 -18.90 -0.30 11.88
CA MET A 178 -17.88 -1.09 12.57
C MET A 178 -18.36 -1.64 13.91
N ILE A 179 -19.08 -0.81 14.71
CA ILE A 179 -19.64 -1.24 15.99
C ILE A 179 -20.65 -2.37 15.78
N ALA A 180 -21.63 -2.16 14.88
CA ALA A 180 -22.65 -3.15 14.60
C ALA A 180 -22.05 -4.46 14.04
N ALA A 181 -21.06 -4.36 13.15
CA ALA A 181 -20.37 -5.53 12.60
C ALA A 181 -19.62 -6.32 13.68
N GLY A 182 -18.94 -5.64 14.61
CA GLY A 182 -18.23 -6.29 15.70
C GLY A 182 -19.18 -6.99 16.68
N MET A 183 -20.28 -6.35 17.04
CA MET A 183 -21.30 -6.94 17.92
C MET A 183 -21.95 -8.17 17.26
N GLU A 184 -22.34 -8.07 15.99
CA GLU A 184 -22.90 -9.21 15.26
C GLU A 184 -21.87 -10.32 15.05
N ALA A 185 -20.61 -9.99 14.77
CA ALA A 185 -19.56 -10.99 14.68
C ALA A 185 -19.37 -11.78 15.99
N LYS A 186 -19.42 -11.09 17.13
CA LYS A 186 -19.37 -11.72 18.46
C LYS A 186 -20.61 -12.58 18.71
N ARG A 187 -21.80 -12.05 18.43
CA ARG A 187 -23.07 -12.78 18.59
C ARG A 187 -23.12 -14.07 17.77
N LEU A 188 -22.59 -14.01 16.54
CA LEU A 188 -22.53 -15.16 15.62
C LEU A 188 -21.35 -16.11 15.91
N GLY A 189 -20.51 -15.82 16.90
CA GLY A 189 -19.30 -16.61 17.20
C GLY A 189 -18.20 -16.50 16.16
N LEU A 190 -18.25 -15.51 15.28
CA LEU A 190 -17.21 -15.22 14.27
C LEU A 190 -16.00 -14.48 14.84
N SER A 191 -16.15 -13.88 16.01
CA SER A 191 -15.08 -13.29 16.79
C SER A 191 -15.41 -13.39 18.28
N GLN A 192 -14.36 -13.45 19.11
CA GLN A 192 -14.52 -13.45 20.56
C GLN A 192 -14.09 -12.12 21.17
N LYS A 193 -13.05 -11.50 20.60
CA LYS A 193 -12.48 -10.28 21.16
C LYS A 193 -12.17 -9.24 20.07
N ASN A 194 -12.99 -8.21 19.99
CA ASN A 194 -12.89 -7.14 19.02
C ASN A 194 -12.01 -6.01 19.56
N LEU A 195 -11.00 -5.58 18.79
CA LEU A 195 -10.17 -4.43 19.06
C LEU A 195 -10.49 -3.29 18.07
N TYR A 196 -10.80 -2.11 18.60
CA TYR A 196 -11.04 -0.90 17.81
C TYR A 196 -9.87 0.07 18.01
N VAL A 197 -9.15 0.34 16.94
CA VAL A 197 -8.01 1.25 16.90
C VAL A 197 -8.45 2.53 16.22
N VAL A 198 -8.51 3.61 16.98
CA VAL A 198 -9.15 4.87 16.57
C VAL A 198 -8.20 6.05 16.76
N PRO A 199 -8.42 7.22 16.14
CA PRO A 199 -7.66 8.42 16.44
C PRO A 199 -7.68 8.74 17.95
N ASN A 200 -6.54 9.12 18.51
CA ASN A 200 -6.37 9.28 19.97
C ASN A 200 -7.37 10.25 20.62
N HIS A 201 -7.81 11.27 19.88
CA HIS A 201 -8.76 12.27 20.38
C HIS A 201 -10.22 11.81 20.29
N LEU A 202 -10.48 10.69 19.63
CA LEU A 202 -11.84 10.15 19.44
C LEU A 202 -12.14 8.93 20.34
N THR A 203 -11.20 8.48 21.18
CA THR A 203 -11.41 7.27 22.00
C THR A 203 -12.63 7.37 22.92
N GLU A 204 -12.83 8.50 23.60
CA GLU A 204 -13.98 8.72 24.49
C GLU A 204 -15.29 8.84 23.70
N GLN A 205 -15.26 9.53 22.56
CA GLN A 205 -16.42 9.64 21.67
C GLN A 205 -16.83 8.26 21.13
N TRP A 206 -15.87 7.44 20.72
CA TRP A 206 -16.13 6.06 20.29
C TRP A 206 -16.78 5.22 21.39
N GLY A 207 -16.34 5.37 22.65
CA GLY A 207 -16.96 4.73 23.78
C GLY A 207 -18.40 5.18 23.98
N SER A 208 -18.67 6.49 23.88
CA SER A 208 -20.01 7.06 23.96
C SER A 208 -20.91 6.60 22.83
N ASP A 209 -20.42 6.61 21.58
CA ASP A 209 -21.15 6.15 20.40
C ASP A 209 -21.46 4.64 20.49
N PHE A 210 -20.51 3.86 21.05
CA PHE A 210 -20.70 2.44 21.27
C PHE A 210 -21.85 2.16 22.23
N LEU A 211 -21.86 2.80 23.41
CA LEU A 211 -22.91 2.64 24.42
C LEU A 211 -24.23 3.26 23.98
N ARG A 212 -24.20 4.28 23.13
CA ARG A 212 -25.42 4.84 22.52
C ARG A 212 -26.06 3.83 21.58
N LEU A 213 -25.26 3.11 20.80
CA LEU A 213 -25.76 2.11 19.84
C LEU A 213 -26.08 0.78 20.52
N TYR A 214 -25.28 0.33 21.48
CA TYR A 214 -25.47 -0.88 22.29
C TYR A 214 -25.36 -0.57 23.78
N PRO A 215 -26.46 -0.16 24.44
CA PRO A 215 -26.43 0.28 25.84
C PRO A 215 -26.03 -0.81 26.83
N GLY A 216 -26.23 -2.08 26.49
CA GLY A 216 -25.84 -3.23 27.32
C GLY A 216 -24.41 -3.77 27.07
N ALA A 217 -23.63 -3.15 26.19
CA ALA A 217 -22.31 -3.65 25.85
C ALA A 217 -21.29 -3.47 26.97
N ASN A 218 -20.47 -4.50 27.20
CA ASN A 218 -19.33 -4.45 28.10
C ASN A 218 -18.08 -4.00 27.34
N ILE A 219 -17.72 -2.71 27.45
CA ILE A 219 -16.61 -2.12 26.70
C ILE A 219 -15.43 -1.71 27.60
N LEU A 220 -14.21 -1.80 27.07
CA LEU A 220 -13.01 -1.29 27.71
C LEU A 220 -12.44 -0.16 26.86
N VAL A 221 -12.48 1.07 27.37
CA VAL A 221 -11.93 2.26 26.68
C VAL A 221 -10.61 2.66 27.33
N ALA A 222 -9.56 2.72 26.52
CA ALA A 222 -8.22 3.11 26.98
C ALA A 222 -8.12 4.61 27.22
N THR A 223 -7.56 4.98 28.35
CA THR A 223 -7.17 6.35 28.68
C THR A 223 -5.67 6.58 28.46
N LYS A 224 -5.24 7.84 28.47
CA LYS A 224 -3.79 8.17 28.40
C LYS A 224 -3.01 7.55 29.55
N LYS A 225 -3.59 7.50 30.76
CA LYS A 225 -2.95 6.96 31.96
C LYS A 225 -2.71 5.45 31.88
N ASP A 226 -3.58 4.71 31.18
CA ASP A 226 -3.47 3.26 31.04
C ASP A 226 -2.21 2.85 30.25
N PHE A 227 -1.71 3.74 29.37
CA PHE A 227 -0.49 3.49 28.57
C PHE A 227 0.78 4.17 29.10
N GLU A 228 0.73 4.72 30.29
CA GLU A 228 1.95 5.07 31.03
C GLU A 228 2.77 3.81 31.37
N PRO A 229 4.11 3.88 31.43
CA PRO A 229 4.95 2.70 31.63
C PRO A 229 4.53 1.81 32.81
N ALA A 230 4.08 2.42 33.92
CA ALA A 230 3.66 1.71 35.14
C ALA A 230 2.31 0.96 34.96
N ASN A 231 1.41 1.46 34.12
CA ASN A 231 0.04 0.96 34.02
C ASN A 231 -0.18 0.06 32.82
N ARG A 232 0.65 0.20 31.77
CA ARG A 232 0.46 -0.47 30.48
C ARG A 232 0.36 -2.01 30.61
N LYS A 233 1.23 -2.62 31.39
CA LYS A 233 1.20 -4.08 31.61
C LYS A 233 -0.14 -4.49 32.22
N ARG A 234 -0.62 -3.78 33.23
CA ARG A 234 -1.90 -4.04 33.90
C ARG A 234 -3.08 -3.88 32.92
N PHE A 235 -3.06 -2.84 32.09
CA PHE A 235 -4.11 -2.62 31.10
C PHE A 235 -4.13 -3.73 30.04
N CYS A 236 -2.97 -4.08 29.47
CA CYS A 236 -2.85 -5.19 28.51
C CYS A 236 -3.28 -6.53 29.14
N SER A 237 -2.94 -6.79 30.40
CA SER A 237 -3.41 -7.99 31.13
C SER A 237 -4.93 -7.99 31.27
N ARG A 238 -5.57 -6.84 31.52
CA ARG A 238 -7.03 -6.73 31.56
C ARG A 238 -7.66 -7.06 30.21
N ILE A 239 -7.06 -6.62 29.09
CA ILE A 239 -7.49 -7.00 27.73
C ILE A 239 -7.38 -8.51 27.57
N ALA A 240 -6.24 -9.11 27.94
CA ALA A 240 -5.97 -10.52 27.74
C ALA A 240 -6.97 -11.41 28.49
N THR A 241 -7.27 -11.08 29.75
CA THR A 241 -8.07 -11.91 30.66
C THR A 241 -9.55 -11.53 30.75
N GLY A 242 -9.92 -10.31 30.32
CA GLY A 242 -11.29 -9.84 30.40
C GLY A 242 -12.15 -10.31 29.21
N ASP A 243 -13.43 -10.49 29.47
CA ASP A 243 -14.44 -10.71 28.44
C ASP A 243 -15.15 -9.39 28.14
N TYR A 244 -14.66 -8.71 27.10
CA TYR A 244 -15.21 -7.46 26.62
C TYR A 244 -15.86 -7.66 25.26
N ASP A 245 -16.95 -6.94 24.98
CA ASP A 245 -17.56 -6.88 23.66
C ASP A 245 -16.69 -6.04 22.71
N ALA A 246 -16.04 -5.02 23.28
CA ALA A 246 -15.12 -4.18 22.56
C ALA A 246 -13.99 -3.67 23.45
N VAL A 247 -12.80 -3.60 22.88
CA VAL A 247 -11.65 -2.87 23.43
C VAL A 247 -11.35 -1.70 22.51
N ILE A 248 -11.37 -0.48 23.00
CA ILE A 248 -11.16 0.75 22.22
C ILE A 248 -9.86 1.40 22.65
N ILE A 249 -8.91 1.53 21.73
CA ILE A 249 -7.59 2.14 21.98
C ILE A 249 -7.24 3.17 20.91
N GLY A 250 -6.40 4.12 21.26
CA GLY A 250 -5.87 5.10 20.30
C GLY A 250 -4.74 4.56 19.43
N HIS A 251 -4.51 5.17 18.27
CA HIS A 251 -3.45 4.81 17.34
C HIS A 251 -2.08 4.71 18.00
N THR A 252 -1.69 5.73 18.80
CA THR A 252 -0.39 5.72 19.51
C THR A 252 -0.31 4.70 20.63
N GLN A 253 -1.45 4.31 21.18
CA GLN A 253 -1.52 3.26 22.18
C GLN A 253 -1.34 1.89 21.53
N PHE A 254 -1.94 1.68 20.36
CA PHE A 254 -1.77 0.47 19.55
C PHE A 254 -0.30 0.25 19.13
N GLU A 255 0.39 1.31 18.72
CA GLU A 255 1.82 1.27 18.37
C GLU A 255 2.72 0.84 19.54
N ARG A 256 2.28 1.07 20.78
CA ARG A 256 3.03 0.70 22.00
C ARG A 256 2.84 -0.74 22.44
N ILE A 257 1.96 -1.51 21.80
CA ILE A 257 1.77 -2.93 22.07
C ILE A 257 2.62 -3.70 21.04
N PRO A 258 3.77 -4.27 21.43
CA PRO A 258 4.64 -4.94 20.47
C PRO A 258 4.12 -6.33 20.09
N LEU A 259 4.53 -6.82 18.93
CA LEU A 259 4.52 -8.25 18.62
C LEU A 259 5.64 -8.96 19.40
N SER A 260 5.50 -10.27 19.58
CA SER A 260 6.57 -11.11 20.16
C SER A 260 7.87 -10.93 19.35
N ARG A 261 8.98 -11.01 20.06
CA ARG A 261 10.32 -10.84 19.46
C ARG A 261 10.58 -11.91 18.40
N GLU A 262 10.21 -13.14 18.70
CA GLU A 262 10.36 -14.30 17.81
C GLU A 262 9.64 -14.05 16.49
N ARG A 263 8.43 -13.51 16.54
CA ARG A 263 7.65 -13.19 15.35
C ARG A 263 8.25 -12.03 14.55
N GLN A 264 8.71 -10.99 15.23
CA GLN A 264 9.39 -9.87 14.57
C GLN A 264 10.66 -10.33 13.84
N ILE A 265 11.44 -11.23 14.46
CA ILE A 265 12.64 -11.82 13.86
C ILE A 265 12.25 -12.64 12.64
N ALA A 266 11.30 -13.59 12.77
CA ALA A 266 10.88 -14.46 11.68
C ALA A 266 10.38 -13.65 10.46
N MET A 267 9.61 -12.59 10.69
CA MET A 267 9.11 -11.73 9.62
C MET A 267 10.23 -10.93 8.92
N LEU A 268 11.22 -10.45 9.68
CA LEU A 268 12.37 -9.77 9.10
C LEU A 268 13.25 -10.73 8.29
N GLU A 269 13.45 -11.95 8.79
CA GLU A 269 14.18 -13.00 8.08
C GLU A 269 13.50 -13.34 6.77
N GLN A 270 12.18 -13.52 6.76
CA GLN A 270 11.41 -13.76 5.54
C GLN A 270 11.56 -12.61 4.54
N GLN A 271 11.45 -11.35 4.98
CA GLN A 271 11.65 -10.20 4.11
C GLN A 271 13.07 -10.13 3.53
N ILE A 272 14.08 -10.51 4.31
CA ILE A 272 15.48 -10.56 3.86
C ILE A 272 15.64 -11.67 2.81
N GLU A 273 15.01 -12.82 2.99
CA GLU A 273 15.01 -13.94 2.05
C GLU A 273 14.35 -13.56 0.73
N ASP A 274 13.13 -12.97 0.78
CA ASP A 274 12.39 -12.49 -0.39
C ASP A 274 13.20 -11.47 -1.22
N ILE A 275 13.83 -10.50 -0.54
CA ILE A 275 14.71 -9.52 -1.21
C ILE A 275 15.97 -10.19 -1.77
N THR A 276 16.53 -11.18 -1.07
CA THR A 276 17.71 -11.90 -1.55
C THR A 276 17.41 -12.66 -2.83
N PHE A 277 16.27 -13.39 -2.84
CA PHE A 277 15.78 -14.07 -4.04
C PHE A 277 15.57 -13.08 -5.20
N SER A 278 14.95 -11.94 -4.93
CA SER A 278 14.73 -10.88 -5.95
C SER A 278 16.04 -10.29 -6.48
N ILE A 279 17.09 -10.19 -5.65
CA ILE A 279 18.42 -9.73 -6.07
C ILE A 279 19.08 -10.76 -7.01
N GLU A 280 18.99 -12.04 -6.67
CA GLU A 280 19.55 -13.13 -7.48
C GLU A 280 18.85 -13.23 -8.85
N GLU A 281 17.54 -13.10 -8.87
CA GLU A 281 16.75 -13.12 -10.10
C GLU A 281 17.07 -11.90 -10.98
N ALA A 282 17.12 -10.70 -10.38
CA ALA A 282 17.51 -9.48 -11.09
C ALA A 282 18.96 -9.48 -11.56
N GLY A 283 19.87 -10.17 -10.86
CA GLY A 283 21.28 -10.31 -11.24
C GLY A 283 21.51 -11.18 -12.47
N ARG A 284 20.57 -12.08 -12.79
CA ARG A 284 20.61 -12.93 -14.00
C ARG A 284 20.21 -12.17 -15.27
N GLU A 285 19.52 -11.05 -15.14
CA GLU A 285 19.10 -10.20 -16.25
C GLU A 285 20.11 -9.08 -16.52
N ALA A 286 20.72 -9.06 -17.69
CA ALA A 286 21.71 -8.06 -18.10
C ALA A 286 21.08 -6.64 -18.12
N GLY A 287 21.64 -5.70 -17.36
CA GLY A 287 21.29 -4.27 -17.39
C GLY A 287 20.62 -3.70 -16.13
N GLN A 288 20.46 -4.48 -15.05
CA GLN A 288 19.73 -4.07 -13.85
C GLN A 288 20.58 -3.56 -12.66
N ASN A 289 21.83 -3.18 -12.88
CA ASN A 289 22.81 -2.81 -11.84
C ASN A 289 22.31 -1.74 -10.83
N TYR A 290 21.47 -0.80 -11.25
CA TYR A 290 20.94 0.23 -10.35
C TYR A 290 19.91 -0.33 -9.37
N SER A 291 19.08 -1.24 -9.83
CA SER A 291 18.01 -1.86 -9.04
C SER A 291 18.57 -2.80 -8.00
N VAL A 292 19.56 -3.59 -8.39
CA VAL A 292 20.28 -4.49 -7.48
C VAL A 292 20.90 -3.69 -6.34
N LYS A 293 21.58 -2.56 -6.61
CA LYS A 293 22.13 -1.68 -5.56
C LYS A 293 21.08 -1.15 -4.58
N GLN A 294 19.89 -0.85 -5.04
CA GLN A 294 18.83 -0.37 -4.14
C GLN A 294 18.24 -1.50 -3.29
N MET A 295 18.04 -2.69 -3.87
CA MET A 295 17.65 -3.89 -3.13
C MET A 295 18.68 -4.26 -2.08
N GLU A 296 19.98 -4.21 -2.41
CA GLU A 296 21.08 -4.42 -1.46
C GLU A 296 21.05 -3.41 -0.31
N LYS A 297 20.77 -2.14 -0.59
CA LYS A 297 20.61 -1.12 0.47
C LYS A 297 19.46 -1.44 1.40
N THR A 298 18.31 -1.87 0.86
CA THR A 298 17.15 -2.28 1.66
C THR A 298 17.46 -3.52 2.48
N LYS A 299 18.10 -4.54 1.88
CA LYS A 299 18.57 -5.75 2.58
C LYS A 299 19.47 -5.39 3.77
N LYS A 300 20.45 -4.53 3.58
CA LYS A 300 21.33 -4.04 4.66
C LYS A 300 20.56 -3.34 5.77
N SER A 301 19.55 -2.54 5.43
CA SER A 301 18.70 -1.88 6.43
C SER A 301 17.89 -2.88 7.26
N LEU A 302 17.32 -3.91 6.62
CA LEU A 302 16.58 -4.98 7.32
C LEU A 302 17.52 -5.83 8.18
N GLN A 303 18.70 -6.17 7.69
CA GLN A 303 19.73 -6.88 8.48
C GLN A 303 20.16 -6.08 9.71
N ALA A 304 20.32 -4.75 9.60
CA ALA A 304 20.63 -3.89 10.73
C ALA A 304 19.48 -3.83 11.75
N LYS A 305 18.20 -3.85 11.29
CA LYS A 305 17.03 -3.96 12.17
C LYS A 305 17.02 -5.31 12.90
N LEU A 306 17.27 -6.39 12.18
CA LEU A 306 17.35 -7.75 12.76
C LEU A 306 18.45 -7.86 13.81
N GLN A 307 19.65 -7.34 13.52
CA GLN A 307 20.75 -7.33 14.46
C GLN A 307 20.42 -6.55 15.73
N ARG A 308 19.82 -5.36 15.62
CA ARG A 308 19.36 -4.59 16.78
C ARG A 308 18.36 -5.34 17.65
N LEU A 309 17.44 -6.09 17.05
CA LEU A 309 16.50 -6.93 17.78
C LEU A 309 17.22 -8.09 18.49
N ASN A 310 18.25 -8.67 17.85
CA ASN A 310 19.03 -9.75 18.46
C ASN A 310 19.91 -9.26 19.61
N ASP A 311 20.46 -8.03 19.51
CA ASP A 311 21.35 -7.44 20.51
C ASP A 311 20.59 -6.86 21.72
N GLN A 312 19.27 -6.61 21.59
CA GLN A 312 18.46 -6.15 22.73
C GLN A 312 18.31 -7.29 23.74
N THR A 313 19.10 -7.23 24.80
CA THR A 313 18.92 -8.07 26.00
C THR A 313 17.50 -7.87 26.54
N ARG A 314 16.84 -8.98 26.89
CA ARG A 314 15.46 -9.06 27.38
C ARG A 314 15.11 -7.93 28.37
N LYS A 315 14.27 -6.99 27.94
CA LYS A 315 13.38 -6.23 28.84
C LYS A 315 12.00 -6.87 28.77
N ASP A 316 11.88 -8.04 29.33
CA ASP A 316 10.82 -9.03 29.06
C ASP A 316 9.66 -8.96 30.01
N ASP A 317 9.03 -7.82 30.15
CA ASP A 317 7.80 -7.78 30.95
C ASP A 317 6.65 -7.03 30.28
N VAL A 318 6.58 -7.11 28.95
CA VAL A 318 5.51 -6.46 28.16
C VAL A 318 4.62 -7.51 27.56
N VAL A 319 3.31 -7.44 27.85
CA VAL A 319 2.29 -8.26 27.17
C VAL A 319 2.32 -7.96 25.68
N THR A 320 2.51 -8.97 24.87
CA THR A 320 2.57 -8.84 23.40
C THR A 320 1.17 -8.83 22.76
N PHE A 321 1.09 -8.39 21.51
CA PHE A 321 -0.18 -8.32 20.79
C PHE A 321 -0.87 -9.69 20.68
N GLU A 322 -0.10 -10.73 20.45
CA GLU A 322 -0.60 -12.11 20.39
C GLU A 322 -1.25 -12.56 21.70
N GLN A 323 -0.67 -12.14 22.84
CA GLN A 323 -1.16 -12.49 24.18
C GLN A 323 -2.47 -11.80 24.54
N LEU A 324 -2.86 -10.73 23.80
CA LEU A 324 -4.15 -10.08 24.03
C LEU A 324 -5.32 -10.96 23.62
N GLY A 325 -5.12 -11.93 22.74
CA GLY A 325 -6.16 -12.83 22.24
C GLY A 325 -7.18 -12.13 21.34
N ILE A 326 -6.74 -11.10 20.64
CA ILE A 326 -7.57 -10.37 19.66
C ILE A 326 -7.72 -11.24 18.41
N ASP A 327 -8.94 -11.44 17.97
CA ASP A 327 -9.29 -12.18 16.76
C ASP A 327 -10.02 -11.33 15.70
N ARG A 328 -10.35 -10.08 16.02
CA ARG A 328 -10.87 -9.11 15.04
C ARG A 328 -10.36 -7.70 15.33
N LEU A 329 -9.82 -7.06 14.29
CA LEU A 329 -9.19 -5.75 14.33
C LEU A 329 -9.97 -4.76 13.46
N PHE A 330 -10.50 -3.71 14.07
CA PHE A 330 -11.11 -2.59 13.40
C PHE A 330 -10.20 -1.37 13.51
N VAL A 331 -9.89 -0.72 12.38
CA VAL A 331 -9.01 0.47 12.36
C VAL A 331 -9.73 1.62 11.68
N ASP A 332 -10.06 2.63 12.46
CA ASP A 332 -10.62 3.87 11.93
C ASP A 332 -9.50 4.83 11.48
N GLU A 333 -9.81 5.64 10.45
CA GLU A 333 -8.86 6.53 9.78
C GLU A 333 -7.55 5.83 9.40
N SER A 334 -7.70 4.67 8.78
CA SER A 334 -6.60 3.77 8.38
C SER A 334 -5.56 4.42 7.45
N HIS A 335 -5.91 5.53 6.78
CA HIS A 335 -4.99 6.33 5.97
C HIS A 335 -3.80 6.89 6.78
N ASN A 336 -3.89 6.91 8.12
CA ASN A 336 -2.76 7.27 8.98
C ASN A 336 -1.59 6.27 8.92
N PHE A 337 -1.83 5.04 8.45
CA PHE A 337 -0.85 3.97 8.30
C PHE A 337 -0.41 3.74 6.85
N LYS A 338 -0.68 4.68 5.94
CA LYS A 338 -0.44 4.56 4.49
C LYS A 338 1.01 4.49 4.04
N ASN A 339 1.96 4.93 4.85
CA ASN A 339 3.37 5.03 4.48
C ASN A 339 4.12 3.71 4.74
N LEU A 340 3.60 2.61 4.22
CA LEU A 340 4.30 1.33 4.22
C LEU A 340 5.38 1.37 3.14
N PHE A 341 6.59 0.94 3.50
CA PHE A 341 7.66 0.78 2.52
C PHE A 341 7.30 -0.34 1.55
N LEU A 342 7.12 0.03 0.29
CA LEU A 342 7.02 -0.90 -0.82
C LEU A 342 8.27 -0.79 -1.66
N TYR A 343 8.90 -1.93 -1.89
CA TYR A 343 9.93 -1.98 -2.90
C TYR A 343 9.27 -1.83 -4.28
N THR A 344 9.45 -0.68 -4.88
CA THR A 344 9.03 -0.42 -6.25
C THR A 344 10.03 0.49 -6.94
N LYS A 345 10.27 0.26 -8.22
CA LYS A 345 11.10 1.13 -9.05
C LYS A 345 10.33 2.29 -9.66
N MET A 346 9.01 2.30 -9.49
CA MET A 346 8.18 3.43 -9.87
C MET A 346 8.49 4.61 -8.94
N ARG A 347 9.52 5.38 -9.27
CA ARG A 347 9.86 6.63 -8.58
C ARG A 347 8.97 7.74 -9.11
N ASN A 348 8.47 8.58 -8.21
CA ASN A 348 7.61 9.73 -8.52
C ASN A 348 6.23 9.37 -9.10
N VAL A 349 5.72 8.18 -8.85
CA VAL A 349 4.31 7.89 -9.11
C VAL A 349 3.49 8.40 -7.93
N ALA A 350 2.52 9.24 -8.23
CA ALA A 350 1.57 9.70 -7.22
C ALA A 350 0.89 8.48 -6.57
N GLY A 351 0.91 8.43 -5.24
CA GLY A 351 0.30 7.34 -4.50
C GLY A 351 1.22 6.16 -4.14
N ILE A 352 2.48 6.15 -4.57
CA ILE A 352 3.47 5.15 -4.15
C ILE A 352 4.59 5.86 -3.40
N SER A 353 4.54 5.79 -2.07
CA SER A 353 5.57 6.37 -1.20
C SER A 353 6.69 5.35 -0.94
N GLN A 354 7.93 5.80 -1.03
CA GLN A 354 9.11 5.02 -0.61
C GLN A 354 9.54 5.33 0.83
N THR A 355 8.72 6.06 1.59
CA THR A 355 9.02 6.38 2.99
C THR A 355 8.61 5.23 3.90
N ASP A 356 9.55 4.77 4.73
CA ASP A 356 9.28 3.77 5.78
C ASP A 356 8.85 4.49 7.06
N ALA A 357 7.57 4.43 7.38
CA ALA A 357 7.07 4.87 8.67
C ALA A 357 6.97 3.66 9.61
N GLN A 358 7.67 3.70 10.74
CA GLN A 358 7.69 2.62 11.73
C GLN A 358 6.29 2.15 12.11
N LYS A 359 5.33 3.08 12.28
CA LYS A 359 3.93 2.75 12.60
C LYS A 359 3.23 1.95 11.50
N SER A 360 3.55 2.20 10.23
CA SER A 360 2.96 1.47 9.11
C SER A 360 3.54 0.07 9.00
N SER A 361 4.85 -0.07 9.23
CA SER A 361 5.52 -1.39 9.30
C SER A 361 5.01 -2.21 10.48
N ASP A 362 4.78 -1.60 11.65
CA ASP A 362 4.20 -2.27 12.83
C ASP A 362 2.75 -2.71 12.56
N MET A 363 1.92 -1.84 11.98
CA MET A 363 0.55 -2.19 11.56
C MET A 363 0.58 -3.36 10.57
N PHE A 364 1.45 -3.34 9.57
CA PHE A 364 1.56 -4.41 8.58
C PHE A 364 1.89 -5.75 9.25
N MET A 365 2.86 -5.78 10.15
CA MET A 365 3.24 -7.00 10.87
C MET A 365 2.07 -7.56 11.69
N LYS A 366 1.31 -6.70 12.37
CA LYS A 366 0.11 -7.11 13.11
C LYS A 366 -1.00 -7.61 12.21
N CYS A 367 -1.19 -6.99 11.05
CA CYS A 367 -2.15 -7.47 10.04
C CYS A 367 -1.76 -8.85 9.50
N ARG A 368 -0.49 -9.09 9.21
CA ARG A 368 -0.01 -10.41 8.79
C ARG A 368 -0.30 -11.48 9.85
N TYR A 369 -0.05 -11.16 11.13
CA TYR A 369 -0.43 -12.05 12.23
C TYR A 369 -1.94 -12.32 12.26
N MET A 370 -2.78 -11.29 12.10
CA MET A 370 -4.23 -11.44 12.07
C MET A 370 -4.69 -12.30 10.89
N ASP A 371 -4.06 -12.16 9.72
CA ASP A 371 -4.37 -12.97 8.54
C ASP A 371 -4.04 -14.45 8.76
N GLU A 372 -2.90 -14.74 9.37
CA GLU A 372 -2.53 -16.12 9.75
C GLU A 372 -3.53 -16.71 10.75
N LEU A 373 -3.97 -15.91 11.74
CA LEU A 373 -4.90 -16.34 12.77
C LEU A 373 -6.31 -16.57 12.24
N THR A 374 -6.79 -15.71 11.33
CA THR A 374 -8.21 -15.64 10.94
C THR A 374 -8.47 -16.11 9.51
N GLY A 375 -7.46 -16.49 8.75
CA GLY A 375 -7.59 -16.84 7.33
C GLY A 375 -8.04 -15.69 6.46
N GLY A 376 -7.57 -14.45 6.74
CA GLY A 376 -7.86 -13.25 5.96
C GLY A 376 -9.25 -12.66 6.20
N ARG A 377 -9.85 -12.86 7.39
CA ARG A 377 -11.18 -12.36 7.75
C ARG A 377 -11.22 -11.50 9.01
N GLY A 378 -10.07 -11.21 9.59
CA GLY A 378 -9.96 -10.55 10.89
C GLY A 378 -9.79 -9.04 10.83
N ILE A 379 -9.66 -8.40 9.67
CA ILE A 379 -9.27 -7.00 9.56
C ILE A 379 -10.34 -6.18 8.86
N VAL A 380 -10.72 -5.06 9.50
CA VAL A 380 -11.64 -4.07 8.94
C VAL A 380 -10.99 -2.70 9.03
N PHE A 381 -10.72 -2.10 7.90
CA PHE A 381 -10.22 -0.73 7.79
C PHE A 381 -11.33 0.22 7.38
N ALA A 382 -11.32 1.41 7.95
CA ALA A 382 -12.25 2.48 7.59
C ALA A 382 -11.51 3.79 7.33
N THR A 383 -11.90 4.48 6.26
CA THR A 383 -11.37 5.81 5.95
C THR A 383 -12.30 6.57 5.00
N GLY A 384 -12.36 7.89 5.15
CA GLY A 384 -13.01 8.78 4.18
C GLY A 384 -12.11 9.15 2.99
N THR A 385 -10.81 8.86 3.09
CA THR A 385 -9.78 9.22 2.08
C THR A 385 -8.91 8.00 1.75
N PRO A 386 -9.44 6.99 1.02
CA PRO A 386 -8.76 5.71 0.78
C PRO A 386 -7.46 5.89 -0.01
N VAL A 387 -7.39 6.91 -0.85
CA VAL A 387 -6.19 7.27 -1.63
C VAL A 387 -5.82 8.70 -1.33
N SER A 388 -4.96 8.91 -0.33
CA SER A 388 -4.37 10.21 -0.01
C SER A 388 -2.85 10.10 -0.07
N ASN A 389 -2.23 10.50 -1.15
CA ASN A 389 -0.77 10.46 -1.41
C ASN A 389 -0.13 9.06 -1.42
N SER A 390 -0.82 7.99 -1.02
CA SER A 390 -0.33 6.62 -1.07
C SER A 390 -1.49 5.63 -1.19
N MET A 391 -1.33 4.64 -2.08
CA MET A 391 -2.25 3.51 -2.24
C MET A 391 -1.88 2.32 -1.35
N THR A 392 -0.81 2.42 -0.57
CA THR A 392 -0.26 1.30 0.22
C THR A 392 -1.21 0.79 1.29
N CYS A 393 -2.13 1.61 1.79
CA CYS A 393 -3.16 1.13 2.72
C CYS A 393 -4.10 0.08 2.10
N LEU A 394 -4.24 0.06 0.77
CA LEU A 394 -5.04 -0.94 0.06
C LEU A 394 -4.42 -2.33 0.10
N LEU A 395 -3.10 -2.44 0.27
CA LEU A 395 -2.39 -3.72 0.36
C LEU A 395 -2.80 -4.55 1.57
N TYR A 396 -3.27 -3.92 2.65
CA TYR A 396 -3.68 -4.63 3.86
C TYR A 396 -5.03 -5.35 3.70
N THR A 397 -5.85 -4.90 2.78
CA THR A 397 -7.26 -5.33 2.67
C THR A 397 -7.63 -5.85 1.30
N SER A 398 -6.81 -5.60 0.27
CA SER A 398 -7.05 -6.14 -1.07
C SER A 398 -6.28 -7.44 -1.26
N PRO A 399 -6.95 -8.57 -1.54
CA PRO A 399 -6.26 -9.78 -1.92
C PRO A 399 -5.48 -9.51 -3.21
N SER A 400 -4.18 -9.83 -3.19
CA SER A 400 -3.36 -9.78 -4.39
C SER A 400 -3.92 -10.75 -5.44
N PRO A 401 -3.92 -10.40 -6.73
CA PRO A 401 -4.23 -11.39 -7.78
C PRO A 401 -3.34 -12.63 -7.74
N ARG A 402 -2.15 -12.55 -7.09
CA ARG A 402 -1.24 -13.68 -6.87
C ARG A 402 -1.65 -14.60 -5.72
N ASP A 403 -2.50 -14.12 -4.79
CA ASP A 403 -2.99 -14.91 -3.65
C ASP A 403 -4.20 -15.78 -4.02
N ARG A 404 -4.60 -15.77 -5.29
CA ARG A 404 -5.59 -16.68 -5.86
C ARG A 404 -4.84 -17.81 -6.58
N GLY A 405 -4.30 -18.74 -5.77
CA GLY A 405 -3.78 -19.99 -6.27
C GLY A 405 -4.86 -20.86 -6.91
#